data_02b5cee87ff411cbceb1495e7975d515
#
_entry.id   02b5cee87ff411cbceb1495e7975d515
#
_cell.length_a   1.000
_cell.length_b   1.000
_cell.length_c   1.000
_cell.angle_alpha   90.00
_cell.angle_beta   90.00
_cell.angle_gamma   90.00
#
_symmetry.space_group_name_H-M   'P 1'
#
loop_
_entity.id
_entity.type
_entity.pdbx_description
1 polymer ?
#
loop_
_entity_poly.entity_id
_entity_poly.type
_entity_poly.pdbx_seq_one_letter_code
_entity_poly.pdbx_strand_id
1 'polypeptide(L)'
;MPAKTIDYLPKGRLTINSISKDKNINSDPDINFNSSILIKNIQDRRLKVRAKLVEMYNLCADKIIEAEKNGLTDLIFELPESTFIDFNGCKDIDIITYIAKKLKENKLNIYIMNNKTLFITWKFIELNSEKI
;
A
#
# COMPACT_ATOMS: atom_id res chain seq x y z
N MET A 1 -7.80 -0.49 -33.06
CA MET A 1 -8.58 -0.55 -32.47
C MET A 1 -8.79 -0.52 -32.19
N PRO A 2 -8.51 -0.39 -32.51
CA PRO A 2 -9.18 -0.35 -32.00
C PRO A 2 -9.45 -0.30 -31.46
N ALA A 3 -9.30 -0.52 -31.83
CA ALA A 3 -10.14 -0.44 -31.21
C ALA A 3 -10.23 -0.65 -30.65
N LYS A 4 -10.06 -0.93 -30.66
CA LYS A 4 -10.63 -1.08 -30.20
C LYS A 4 -10.76 -0.96 -29.21
N THR A 5 -10.45 -1.10 -29.43
CA THR A 5 -10.98 -1.00 -28.60
C THR A 5 -11.51 -0.90 -27.99
N ILE A 6 -11.66 -1.29 -28.06
CA ILE A 6 -12.60 -1.16 -27.57
C ILE A 6 -13.15 -1.80 -27.33
N ASP A 7 -13.27 -2.52 -27.66
CA ASP A 7 -14.13 -3.00 -27.43
C ASP A 7 -14.15 -3.65 -26.55
N TYR A 8 -13.74 -4.09 -26.31
CA TYR A 8 -14.14 -4.57 -25.45
C TYR A 8 -14.98 -4.28 -24.70
N LEU A 9 -15.29 -4.09 -24.93
CA LEU A 9 -16.21 -3.67 -24.49
C LEU A 9 -17.11 -3.99 -24.88
N PRO A 10 -17.65 -4.22 -25.06
CA PRO A 10 -18.58 -4.41 -25.51
C PRO A 10 -19.28 -3.80 -26.03
N LYS A 11 -19.54 -3.91 -26.60
CA LYS A 11 -20.23 -3.24 -27.04
C LYS A 11 -21.30 -3.13 -26.67
N GLY A 12 -21.30 -3.23 -26.47
CA GLY A 12 -22.29 -2.94 -26.09
C GLY A 12 -22.22 -2.11 -25.20
N ARG A 13 -21.90 -2.08 -25.20
CA ARG A 13 -21.82 -1.17 -24.60
C ARG A 13 -21.92 -0.28 -24.49
N LEU A 14 -21.51 -0.12 -24.73
CA LEU A 14 -21.53 0.89 -24.72
C LEU A 14 -21.39 1.57 -25.07
N THR A 15 -21.55 1.42 -25.37
CA THR A 15 -21.27 2.17 -25.88
C THR A 15 -21.47 3.33 -25.57
N ILE A 16 -21.01 3.64 -25.78
CA ILE A 16 -20.95 4.77 -25.27
C ILE A 16 -21.33 5.82 -26.03
N ASN A 17 -21.29 5.71 -27.07
CA ASN A 17 -21.60 6.74 -27.85
C ASN A 17 -22.89 7.03 -27.89
N SER A 18 -23.48 6.06 -27.89
CA SER A 18 -24.81 6.33 -27.92
C SER A 18 -25.14 7.23 -26.87
N ILE A 19 -24.50 7.10 -25.87
CA ILE A 19 -24.84 7.90 -24.88
C ILE A 19 -24.48 9.19 -25.10
N SER A 20 -23.48 9.26 -25.65
CA SER A 20 -23.04 10.49 -25.66
C SER A 20 -23.74 11.44 -26.43
N LYS A 21 -24.45 11.04 -27.29
CA LYS A 21 -25.02 11.88 -28.04
C LYS A 21 -25.66 12.85 -27.36
N ASP A 22 -25.88 12.66 -26.30
CA ASP A 22 -26.59 13.53 -25.68
C ASP A 22 -25.78 14.45 -25.11
N LYS A 23 -25.31 15.17 -25.63
CA LYS A 23 -24.63 16.11 -25.15
C LYS A 23 -25.23 16.88 -24.18
N ASN A 24 -26.36 16.78 -23.98
CA ASN A 24 -26.98 17.57 -23.02
C ASN A 24 -26.55 17.22 -21.70
N ILE A 25 -25.95 16.12 -21.59
CA ILE A 25 -25.46 15.72 -20.36
C ILE A 25 -24.56 16.72 -19.81
N ASN A 26 -23.79 17.31 -20.64
CA ASN A 26 -22.83 18.24 -20.16
C ASN A 26 -23.41 19.47 -19.59
N SER A 27 -24.61 19.76 -19.90
CA SER A 27 -25.18 20.98 -19.40
C SER A 27 -26.03 20.75 -18.20
N ASP A 28 -26.05 19.55 -17.65
CA ASP A 28 -26.87 19.27 -16.49
C ASP A 28 -26.25 19.96 -15.29
N PRO A 29 -26.91 20.89 -14.71
CA PRO A 29 -26.33 21.64 -13.61
C PRO A 29 -26.13 20.84 -12.36
N ASP A 30 -26.75 19.68 -12.27
CA ASP A 30 -26.58 18.86 -11.09
C ASP A 30 -25.34 18.04 -11.16
N ILE A 31 -24.68 17.95 -12.29
CA ILE A 31 -23.52 17.13 -12.39
C ILE A 31 -22.29 17.95 -12.23
N ASN A 32 -21.67 17.85 -11.10
CA ASN A 32 -20.48 18.56 -10.85
C ASN A 32 -19.29 17.69 -10.98
N PHE A 33 -19.36 16.70 -11.80
CA PHE A 33 -18.28 15.75 -11.90
C PHE A 33 -17.21 16.18 -12.91
N ASN A 34 -15.96 16.01 -12.56
CA ASN A 34 -14.89 16.13 -13.54
C ASN A 34 -13.72 15.29 -13.02
N SER A 35 -12.72 15.10 -13.87
CA SER A 35 -11.64 14.19 -13.55
C SER A 35 -10.79 14.68 -12.38
N SER A 36 -10.79 15.96 -12.08
CA SER A 36 -9.99 16.44 -10.97
C SER A 36 -10.53 15.92 -9.65
N ILE A 37 -11.83 15.66 -9.56
CA ILE A 37 -12.40 15.07 -8.36
C ILE A 37 -11.86 13.66 -8.16
N LEU A 38 -11.80 12.89 -9.23
CA LEU A 38 -11.27 11.54 -9.16
C LEU A 38 -9.80 11.54 -8.78
N ILE A 39 -9.04 12.43 -9.40
CA ILE A 39 -7.62 12.52 -9.12
C ILE A 39 -7.39 12.86 -7.65
N LYS A 40 -8.14 13.82 -7.14
CA LYS A 40 -8.00 14.20 -5.75
C LYS A 40 -8.33 13.04 -4.82
N ASN A 41 -9.40 12.32 -5.11
CA ASN A 41 -9.77 11.19 -4.28
C ASN A 41 -8.73 10.09 -4.29
N ILE A 42 -8.15 9.83 -5.46
CA ILE A 42 -7.11 8.82 -5.57
C ILE A 42 -5.88 9.24 -4.76
N GLN A 43 -5.50 10.51 -4.88
CA GLN A 43 -4.34 10.99 -4.15
C GLN A 43 -4.58 10.96 -2.64
N ASP A 44 -5.79 11.30 -2.21
CA ASP A 44 -6.12 11.26 -0.79
C ASP A 44 -6.02 9.84 -0.25
N ARG A 45 -6.50 8.87 -1.01
CA ARG A 45 -6.39 7.47 -0.58
C ARG A 45 -4.95 7.02 -0.50
N ARG A 46 -4.12 7.43 -1.46
CA ARG A 46 -2.71 7.06 -1.43
C ARG A 46 -2.00 7.64 -0.22
N LEU A 47 -2.35 8.87 0.15
CA LEU A 47 -1.76 9.48 1.33
C LEU A 47 -2.17 8.75 2.60
N LYS A 48 -3.43 8.31 2.67
CA LYS A 48 -3.88 7.57 3.84
C LYS A 48 -3.19 6.23 3.96
N VAL A 49 -3.03 5.54 2.84
CA VAL A 49 -2.34 4.25 2.84
C VAL A 49 -0.89 4.45 3.26
N ARG A 50 -0.24 5.46 2.71
CA ARG A 50 1.15 5.71 3.05
C ARG A 50 1.31 6.03 4.54
N ALA A 51 0.39 6.84 5.08
CA ALA A 51 0.45 7.18 6.49
C ALA A 51 0.34 5.93 7.35
N LYS A 52 -0.52 4.99 6.95
CA LYS A 52 -0.67 3.76 7.71
C LYS A 52 0.55 2.87 7.60
N LEU A 53 1.16 2.81 6.41
CA LEU A 53 2.39 2.02 6.24
C LEU A 53 3.49 2.56 7.15
N VAL A 54 3.63 3.88 7.21
CA VAL A 54 4.63 4.51 8.06
C VAL A 54 4.32 4.26 9.52
N GLU A 55 3.05 4.33 9.89
CA GLU A 55 2.64 4.08 11.26
C GLU A 55 3.02 2.67 11.70
N MET A 56 2.76 1.69 10.84
CA MET A 56 3.07 0.30 11.18
C MET A 56 4.59 0.07 11.20
N TYR A 57 5.31 0.71 10.30
CA TYR A 57 6.76 0.61 10.31
C TYR A 57 7.32 1.19 11.61
N ASN A 58 6.81 2.34 12.05
CA ASN A 58 7.28 2.96 13.27
C ASN A 58 6.95 2.10 14.49
N LEU A 59 5.80 1.46 14.50
CA LEU A 59 5.46 0.55 15.57
C LEU A 59 6.45 -0.61 15.64
N CYS A 60 6.80 -1.16 14.50
CA CYS A 60 7.77 -2.25 14.44
C CYS A 60 9.14 -1.77 14.91
N ALA A 61 9.56 -0.60 14.45
CA ALA A 61 10.86 -0.04 14.82
C ALA A 61 10.94 0.18 16.33
N ASP A 62 9.87 0.67 16.93
CA ASP A 62 9.86 0.90 18.37
C ASP A 62 10.01 -0.42 19.11
N LYS A 63 9.38 -1.47 18.62
CA LYS A 63 9.51 -2.77 19.27
C LYS A 63 10.91 -3.34 19.13
N ILE A 64 11.56 -3.07 18.02
CA ILE A 64 12.95 -3.50 17.83
C ILE A 64 13.85 -2.79 18.82
N ILE A 65 13.67 -1.48 18.96
CA ILE A 65 14.48 -0.69 19.87
C ILE A 65 14.28 -1.16 21.30
N GLU A 66 13.03 -1.44 21.66
CA GLU A 66 12.74 -1.91 23.00
C GLU A 66 13.37 -3.27 23.25
N ALA A 67 13.30 -4.18 22.28
CA ALA A 67 13.89 -5.50 22.41
C ALA A 67 15.40 -5.39 22.57
N GLU A 68 16.01 -4.51 21.79
CA GLU A 68 17.46 -4.33 21.87
C GLU A 68 17.86 -3.79 23.25
N LYS A 69 17.10 -2.88 23.79
CA LYS A 69 17.38 -2.36 25.12
C LYS A 69 17.30 -3.45 26.18
N ASN A 70 16.52 -4.48 25.92
CA ASN A 70 16.39 -5.59 26.85
C ASN A 70 17.41 -6.70 26.58
N GLY A 71 18.36 -6.43 25.69
CA GLY A 71 19.44 -7.37 25.44
C GLY A 71 19.13 -8.43 24.39
N LEU A 72 18.03 -8.27 23.67
CA LEU A 72 17.66 -9.23 22.64
C LEU A 72 18.32 -8.88 21.32
N THR A 73 18.43 -9.84 20.43
CA THR A 73 19.01 -9.63 19.11
C THR A 73 18.04 -9.95 18.01
N ASP A 74 16.82 -10.38 18.36
CA ASP A 74 15.83 -10.70 17.34
C ASP A 74 14.44 -10.54 17.92
N LEU A 75 13.48 -10.56 17.04
CA LEU A 75 12.10 -10.26 17.38
C LEU A 75 11.17 -10.84 16.35
N ILE A 76 10.04 -11.34 16.80
CA ILE A 76 8.97 -11.72 15.88
C ILE A 76 7.93 -10.62 15.97
N PHE A 77 7.69 -9.96 14.86
CA PHE A 77 6.72 -8.87 14.80
C PHE A 77 5.47 -9.36 14.08
N GLU A 78 4.35 -9.21 14.72
CA GLU A 78 3.07 -9.60 14.13
C GLU A 78 2.19 -8.37 14.05
N LEU A 79 1.53 -8.16 12.91
CA LEU A 79 0.64 -7.02 12.76
C LEU A 79 -0.52 -7.16 13.74
N PRO A 80 -0.92 -6.05 14.38
CA PRO A 80 -2.06 -6.10 15.28
C PRO A 80 -3.31 -6.55 14.53
N GLU A 81 -4.14 -7.31 15.22
CA GLU A 81 -5.35 -7.76 14.63
C GLU A 81 -6.23 -6.61 14.28
N SER A 82 -6.96 -6.72 13.23
CA SER A 82 -7.86 -5.70 12.74
C SER A 82 -7.18 -4.38 12.43
N THR A 83 -5.89 -4.39 12.19
CA THR A 83 -5.19 -3.19 11.83
C THR A 83 -5.74 -2.64 10.55
N PHE A 84 -6.01 -3.52 9.57
CA PHE A 84 -6.23 -3.04 8.29
C PHE A 84 -6.84 -4.10 7.50
N ILE A 85 -8.04 -4.17 7.38
CA ILE A 85 -8.64 -5.13 6.54
C ILE A 85 -8.99 -4.41 5.28
N ASP A 86 -8.22 -4.59 4.22
CA ASP A 86 -8.57 -4.00 2.98
C ASP A 86 -8.71 -2.50 3.02
N PHE A 87 -7.94 -1.83 3.81
CA PHE A 87 -8.04 -0.39 3.89
C PHE A 87 -7.58 0.20 2.58
N ASN A 88 -8.49 0.76 1.82
CA ASN A 88 -8.20 1.41 0.55
C ASN A 88 -7.37 0.52 -0.39
N GLY A 89 -7.64 -0.78 -0.38
CA GLY A 89 -6.93 -1.70 -1.27
C GLY A 89 -5.60 -2.19 -0.74
N CYS A 90 -5.21 -1.79 0.45
CA CYS A 90 -3.94 -2.21 1.03
C CYS A 90 -4.19 -3.42 1.91
N LYS A 91 -3.44 -4.47 1.70
CA LYS A 91 -3.60 -5.71 2.44
C LYS A 91 -2.47 -5.89 3.42
N ASP A 92 -2.65 -6.83 4.35
CA ASP A 92 -1.63 -7.10 5.36
C ASP A 92 -0.29 -7.41 4.72
N ILE A 93 -0.28 -8.19 3.64
CA ILE A 93 0.98 -8.56 3.02
C ILE A 93 1.69 -7.33 2.44
N ASP A 94 0.93 -6.32 2.03
CA ASP A 94 1.54 -5.09 1.50
C ASP A 94 2.26 -4.34 2.62
N ILE A 95 1.67 -4.34 3.82
CA ILE A 95 2.28 -3.70 4.97
C ILE A 95 3.54 -4.45 5.36
N ILE A 96 3.46 -5.77 5.41
CA ILE A 96 4.59 -6.61 5.79
C ILE A 96 5.74 -6.43 4.80
N THR A 97 5.44 -6.39 3.52
CA THR A 97 6.45 -6.21 2.50
C THR A 97 7.12 -4.85 2.62
N TYR A 98 6.34 -3.82 2.88
CA TYR A 98 6.87 -2.48 3.05
C TYR A 98 7.82 -2.43 4.25
N ILE A 99 7.42 -2.99 5.38
CA ILE A 99 8.24 -2.99 6.58
C ILE A 99 9.53 -3.78 6.34
N ALA A 100 9.40 -4.94 5.72
CA ALA A 100 10.56 -5.79 5.45
C ALA A 100 11.57 -5.06 4.57
N LYS A 101 11.08 -4.37 3.54
CA LYS A 101 11.97 -3.65 2.64
C LYS A 101 12.71 -2.53 3.37
N LYS A 102 11.99 -1.76 4.17
CA LYS A 102 12.60 -0.66 4.91
C LYS A 102 13.63 -1.15 5.90
N LEU A 103 13.34 -2.24 6.59
CA LEU A 103 14.28 -2.76 7.58
C LEU A 103 15.52 -3.35 6.90
N LYS A 104 15.34 -3.98 5.74
CA LYS A 104 16.49 -4.50 5.01
C LYS A 104 17.41 -3.36 4.57
N GLU A 105 16.84 -2.22 4.22
CA GLU A 105 17.64 -1.06 3.86
C GLU A 105 18.47 -0.59 5.05
N ASN A 106 18.05 -0.90 6.25
CA ASN A 106 18.78 -0.56 7.46
C ASN A 106 19.66 -1.71 7.96
N LYS A 107 19.94 -2.65 7.10
CA LYS A 107 20.92 -3.70 7.34
C LYS A 107 20.48 -4.82 8.31
N LEU A 108 19.21 -4.87 8.63
CA LEU A 108 18.69 -5.96 9.43
C LEU A 108 18.39 -7.15 8.51
N ASN A 109 18.39 -8.33 9.10
CA ASN A 109 18.00 -9.54 8.37
C ASN A 109 16.53 -9.82 8.66
N ILE A 110 15.74 -9.94 7.61
CA ILE A 110 14.29 -10.04 7.73
C ILE A 110 13.79 -11.26 6.99
N TYR A 111 12.88 -11.98 7.61
CA TYR A 111 12.26 -13.14 6.99
C TYR A 111 10.76 -13.01 7.14
N ILE A 112 10.05 -13.05 6.03
CA ILE A 112 8.59 -12.96 6.04
C ILE A 112 8.06 -14.37 6.33
N MET A 113 7.39 -14.50 7.46
CA MET A 113 6.90 -15.80 7.88
C MET A 113 5.51 -16.08 7.33
N ASN A 114 4.67 -15.08 7.27
CA ASN A 114 3.35 -15.19 6.66
C ASN A 114 2.83 -13.80 6.40
N ASN A 115 1.57 -13.68 6.02
CA ASN A 115 1.01 -12.39 5.62
C ASN A 115 1.03 -11.33 6.71
N LYS A 116 1.20 -11.73 7.95
CA LYS A 116 1.13 -10.82 9.08
C LYS A 116 2.35 -10.81 9.96
N THR A 117 3.31 -11.68 9.70
CA THR A 117 4.37 -11.94 10.66
C THR A 117 5.75 -11.86 10.03
N LEU A 118 6.64 -11.15 10.71
CA LEU A 118 8.03 -11.03 10.30
C LEU A 118 8.94 -11.57 11.39
N PHE A 119 9.99 -12.28 11.01
CA PHE A 119 11.07 -12.57 11.91
C PHE A 119 12.19 -11.60 11.59
N ILE A 120 12.65 -10.85 12.57
CA ILE A 120 13.63 -9.80 12.40
C ILE A 120 14.81 -10.09 13.30
N THR A 121 16.02 -10.04 12.76
CA THR A 121 17.19 -10.21 13.59
C THR A 121 18.21 -9.15 13.23
N TRP A 122 18.87 -8.60 14.22
CA TRP A 122 19.94 -7.63 14.02
C TRP A 122 21.23 -8.14 14.63
N LYS A 123 21.29 -9.46 14.86
CA LYS A 123 22.46 -10.08 15.40
C LYS A 123 23.70 -9.80 14.59
N PHE A 124 23.56 -9.68 13.28
CA PHE A 124 24.69 -9.48 12.38
C PHE A 124 24.75 -8.07 11.80
N ILE A 125 24.11 -7.11 12.46
CA ILE A 125 23.98 -5.79 11.88
C ILE A 125 25.30 -5.09 11.65
N GLU A 126 26.25 -5.28 12.54
CA GLU A 126 27.55 -4.66 12.36
C GLU A 126 28.26 -5.26 11.15
N LEU A 127 28.17 -6.57 11.01
CA LEU A 127 28.80 -7.24 9.89
C LEU A 127 28.13 -6.82 8.58
N ASN A 128 26.82 -6.74 8.57
CA ASN A 128 26.09 -6.33 7.38
C ASN A 128 26.42 -4.88 7.00
N SER A 129 26.63 -4.03 7.99
CA SER A 129 26.96 -2.64 7.73
C SER A 129 28.35 -2.48 7.14
N GLU A 130 29.24 -3.41 7.43
CA GLU A 130 30.58 -3.34 6.91
C GLU A 130 30.69 -3.83 5.48
N LYS A 131 29.64 -4.47 4.98
CA LYS A 131 29.70 -4.98 3.64
C LYS A 131 29.26 -3.93 2.66
N ILE A 132 29.90 -2.89 2.50
CA ILE A 132 29.45 -1.88 1.57
C ILE A 132 30.36 -1.73 0.36
#